data_d7182e5d20d50770b2edbc7f2f6a6d53
#
_entry.id   d7182e5d20d50770b2edbc7f2f6a6d53
#
_cell.length_a   1.000
_cell.length_b   1.000
_cell.length_c   1.000
_cell.angle_alpha   90.00
_cell.angle_beta   90.00
_cell.angle_gamma   90.00
#
_symmetry.space_group_name_H-M   'P 1'
#
loop_
_entity.id
_entity.type
_entity.pdbx_description
1 polymer ?
#
loop_
_entity_poly.entity_id
_entity_poly.type
_entity_poly.pdbx_seq_one_letter_code
_entity_poly.pdbx_strand_id
1 'polypeptide(L)'
;MQRKLWHRTILRSFLLTFVVVLVYILIFIYIMQYEQQYAHANLVDGTYWVMTTITTVGYGDIVFTSSAGKFFSIIVQLSGIPVVFGLLFNLLISPLLEKNIRPSMPAKISGNPSDHIIICG
;
A
#
# COMPACT_ATOMS: atom_id res chain seq x y z
N MET A 1 -20.69 -14.10 0.83
CA MET A 1 -20.83 -12.64 0.60
C MET A 1 -19.56 -11.87 0.96
N GLN A 2 -18.79 -12.23 1.96
CA GLN A 2 -17.57 -11.54 2.39
C GLN A 2 -16.40 -11.56 1.37
N ARG A 3 -16.21 -12.64 0.61
CA ARG A 3 -15.13 -12.71 -0.39
C ARG A 3 -15.23 -11.62 -1.48
N LYS A 4 -16.43 -11.26 -1.93
CA LYS A 4 -16.62 -10.20 -2.94
C LYS A 4 -16.28 -8.80 -2.41
N LEU A 5 -16.51 -8.53 -1.13
CA LEU A 5 -16.17 -7.25 -0.50
C LEU A 5 -14.66 -7.11 -0.33
N TRP A 6 -13.99 -8.19 0.03
CA TRP A 6 -12.54 -8.22 0.21
C TRP A 6 -11.78 -7.95 -1.11
N HIS A 7 -12.18 -8.60 -2.21
CA HIS A 7 -11.61 -8.34 -3.53
C HIS A 7 -11.79 -6.88 -3.99
N ARG A 8 -12.96 -6.31 -3.71
CA ARG A 8 -13.23 -4.89 -4.04
C ARG A 8 -12.36 -3.93 -3.24
N THR A 9 -12.10 -4.22 -1.98
CA THR A 9 -11.23 -3.40 -1.13
C THR A 9 -9.79 -3.46 -1.59
N ILE A 10 -9.27 -4.65 -1.88
CA ILE A 10 -7.91 -4.83 -2.42
C ILE A 10 -7.77 -4.10 -3.76
N LEU A 11 -8.73 -4.29 -4.67
CA LEU A 11 -8.68 -3.66 -5.99
C LEU A 11 -8.70 -2.13 -5.88
N ARG A 12 -9.51 -1.57 -4.98
CA ARG A 12 -9.54 -0.12 -4.71
C ARG A 12 -8.21 0.38 -4.15
N SER A 13 -7.63 -0.33 -3.17
CA SER A 13 -6.33 0.04 -2.61
C SER A 13 -5.24 -0.01 -3.67
N PHE A 14 -5.24 -1.01 -4.52
CA PHE A 14 -4.28 -1.13 -5.62
C PHE A 14 -4.43 0.00 -6.63
N LEU A 15 -5.66 0.32 -7.00
CA LEU A 15 -5.97 1.41 -7.92
C LEU A 15 -5.54 2.77 -7.35
N LEU A 16 -5.84 3.04 -6.08
CA LEU A 16 -5.43 4.27 -5.40
C LEU A 16 -3.91 4.39 -5.33
N THR A 17 -3.20 3.32 -4.96
CA THR A 17 -1.74 3.30 -4.94
C THR A 17 -1.17 3.57 -6.33
N PHE A 18 -1.72 2.94 -7.35
CA PHE A 18 -1.28 3.15 -8.74
C PHE A 18 -1.46 4.61 -9.19
N VAL A 19 -2.60 5.21 -8.87
CA VAL A 19 -2.86 6.63 -9.17
C VAL A 19 -1.87 7.54 -8.44
N VAL A 20 -1.60 7.30 -7.16
CA VAL A 20 -0.64 8.08 -6.38
C VAL A 20 0.76 7.98 -6.99
N VAL A 21 1.21 6.79 -7.36
CA VAL A 21 2.51 6.58 -8.00
C VAL A 21 2.59 7.32 -9.34
N LEU A 22 1.54 7.26 -10.16
CA LEU A 22 1.49 8.02 -11.42
C LEU A 22 1.60 9.52 -11.18
N VAL A 23 0.90 10.06 -10.19
CA VAL A 23 0.98 11.49 -9.83
C VAL A 23 2.41 11.85 -9.42
N TYR A 24 3.08 11.01 -8.62
CA TYR A 24 4.47 11.26 -8.24
C TYR A 24 5.42 11.25 -9.43
N ILE A 25 5.24 10.33 -10.38
CA ILE A 25 6.04 10.30 -11.62
C ILE A 25 5.85 11.59 -12.43
N LEU A 26 4.63 12.07 -12.56
CA LEU A 26 4.35 13.31 -13.30
C LEU A 26 4.98 14.54 -12.62
N ILE A 27 4.88 14.63 -11.30
CA ILE A 27 5.52 15.70 -10.52
C ILE A 27 7.04 15.62 -10.63
N PHE A 28 7.62 14.41 -10.56
CA PHE A 28 9.06 14.18 -10.76
C PHE A 28 9.53 14.73 -12.10
N ILE A 29 8.87 14.37 -13.19
CA ILE A 29 9.21 14.84 -14.55
C ILE A 29 9.12 16.37 -14.62
N TYR A 30 8.06 16.95 -14.05
CA TYR A 30 7.88 18.40 -14.04
C TYR A 30 9.03 19.12 -13.28
N ILE A 31 9.43 18.62 -12.10
CA ILE A 31 10.52 19.20 -11.32
C ILE A 31 11.85 19.03 -12.03
N MET A 32 12.14 17.86 -12.63
CA MET A 32 13.36 17.63 -13.39
C MET A 32 13.48 18.57 -14.59
N GLN A 33 12.38 18.87 -15.28
CA GLN A 33 12.34 19.89 -16.35
C GLN A 33 12.62 21.29 -15.78
N TYR A 34 12.02 21.62 -14.63
CA TYR A 34 12.24 22.92 -13.97
C TYR A 34 13.69 23.09 -13.52
N GLU A 35 14.35 22.03 -13.06
CA GLU A 35 15.77 22.03 -12.68
C GLU A 35 16.74 21.92 -13.88
N GLN A 36 16.20 21.91 -15.11
CA GLN A 36 16.96 21.75 -16.36
C GLN A 36 17.72 20.42 -16.46
N GLN A 37 17.35 19.43 -15.68
CA GLN A 37 17.89 18.05 -15.73
C GLN A 37 17.10 17.20 -16.75
N TYR A 38 17.07 17.67 -18.00
CA TYR A 38 16.25 17.08 -19.07
C TYR A 38 16.60 15.60 -19.37
N ALA A 39 17.83 15.18 -19.11
CA ALA A 39 18.25 13.80 -19.29
C ALA A 39 17.43 12.82 -18.43
N HIS A 40 17.01 13.25 -17.25
CA HIS A 40 16.23 12.46 -16.30
C HIS A 40 14.72 12.78 -16.32
N ALA A 41 14.29 13.74 -17.13
CA ALA A 41 12.88 14.15 -17.21
C ALA A 41 12.07 13.20 -18.12
N ASN A 42 12.09 11.92 -17.83
CA ASN A 42 11.39 10.87 -18.58
C ASN A 42 10.65 9.89 -17.68
N LEU A 43 9.75 9.11 -18.26
CA LEU A 43 8.92 8.15 -17.51
C LEU A 43 9.73 7.02 -16.85
N VAL A 44 10.82 6.59 -17.49
CA VAL A 44 11.64 5.48 -16.98
C VAL A 44 12.35 5.92 -15.69
N ASP A 45 13.05 7.04 -15.76
CA ASP A 45 13.78 7.60 -14.61
C ASP A 45 12.82 8.02 -13.50
N GLY A 46 11.66 8.60 -13.86
CA GLY A 46 10.62 8.92 -12.89
C GLY A 46 10.07 7.70 -12.17
N THR A 47 9.78 6.62 -12.90
CA THR A 47 9.32 5.37 -12.30
C THR A 47 10.40 4.75 -11.42
N TYR A 48 11.62 4.69 -11.91
CA TYR A 48 12.78 4.19 -11.17
C TYR A 48 12.98 4.96 -9.86
N TRP A 49 13.03 6.30 -9.93
CA TRP A 49 13.24 7.14 -8.76
C TRP A 49 12.12 6.99 -7.74
N VAL A 50 10.86 7.03 -8.17
CA VAL A 50 9.70 6.86 -7.27
C VAL A 50 9.74 5.48 -6.60
N MET A 51 9.99 4.40 -7.37
CA MET A 51 10.05 3.06 -6.82
C MET A 51 11.17 2.87 -5.81
N THR A 52 12.39 3.34 -6.12
CA THR A 52 13.55 3.24 -5.20
C THR A 52 13.36 4.08 -3.95
N THR A 53 12.66 5.20 -4.06
CA THR A 53 12.36 6.09 -2.93
C THR A 53 11.27 5.50 -2.03
N ILE A 54 10.15 5.03 -2.59
CA ILE A 54 9.05 4.42 -1.83
C ILE A 54 9.49 3.12 -1.13
N THR A 55 10.33 2.33 -1.80
CA THR A 55 10.87 1.08 -1.21
C THR A 55 12.04 1.33 -0.26
N THR A 56 12.38 2.59 0.00
CA THR A 56 13.48 3.00 0.91
C THR A 56 14.88 2.56 0.48
N VAL A 57 15.07 2.16 -0.78
CA VAL A 57 16.39 1.80 -1.32
C VAL A 57 17.25 3.04 -1.53
N GLY A 58 16.73 4.07 -2.25
CA GLY A 58 17.33 5.38 -2.41
C GLY A 58 18.79 5.35 -2.89
N TYR A 59 19.05 4.89 -4.10
CA TYR A 59 20.43 4.81 -4.64
C TYR A 59 21.16 6.15 -4.69
N GLY A 60 20.42 7.27 -4.80
CA GLY A 60 21.01 8.61 -4.80
C GLY A 60 21.73 9.01 -6.10
N ASP A 61 21.50 8.28 -7.16
CA ASP A 61 22.00 8.52 -8.52
C ASP A 61 21.24 9.65 -9.24
N ILE A 62 19.94 9.79 -8.94
CA ILE A 62 19.09 10.87 -9.41
C ILE A 62 18.64 11.68 -8.20
N VAL A 63 19.05 12.94 -8.12
CA VAL A 63 18.77 13.81 -6.97
C VAL A 63 18.23 15.17 -7.41
N PHE A 64 17.34 15.73 -6.61
CA PHE A 64 16.90 17.10 -6.77
C PHE A 64 17.90 18.10 -6.17
N THR A 65 18.13 19.18 -6.88
CA THR A 65 19.02 20.27 -6.44
C THR A 65 18.23 21.41 -5.77
N SER A 66 17.00 21.65 -6.24
CA SER A 66 16.12 22.70 -5.73
C SER A 66 15.49 22.36 -4.38
N SER A 67 15.12 23.39 -3.63
CA SER A 67 14.36 23.23 -2.38
C SER A 67 12.98 22.61 -2.62
N ALA A 68 12.35 22.91 -3.75
CA ALA A 68 11.06 22.34 -4.13
C ALA A 68 11.15 20.83 -4.39
N GLY A 69 12.18 20.39 -5.10
CA GLY A 69 12.44 18.97 -5.34
C GLY A 69 12.76 18.20 -4.07
N LYS A 70 13.58 18.79 -3.17
CA LYS A 70 13.88 18.21 -1.86
C LYS A 70 12.61 18.08 -1.00
N PHE A 71 11.76 19.10 -0.99
CA PHE A 71 10.48 19.03 -0.28
C PHE A 71 9.54 17.95 -0.85
N PHE A 72 9.46 17.85 -2.17
CA PHE A 72 8.75 16.77 -2.84
C PHE A 72 9.29 15.39 -2.44
N SER A 73 10.62 15.21 -2.37
CA SER A 73 11.23 13.96 -1.91
C SER A 73 10.78 13.57 -0.50
N ILE A 74 10.69 14.54 0.42
CA ILE A 74 10.20 14.30 1.79
C ILE A 74 8.76 13.80 1.77
N ILE A 75 7.89 14.41 0.96
CA ILE A 75 6.50 13.97 0.83
C ILE A 75 6.41 12.54 0.31
N VAL A 76 7.17 12.21 -0.73
CA VAL A 76 7.18 10.85 -1.31
C VAL A 76 7.68 9.83 -0.31
N GLN A 77 8.74 10.13 0.44
CA GLN A 77 9.28 9.23 1.46
C GLN A 77 8.29 9.00 2.61
N LEU A 78 7.71 10.07 3.16
CA LEU A 78 6.73 9.95 4.25
C LEU A 78 5.45 9.21 3.84
N SER A 79 4.98 9.41 2.61
CA SER A 79 3.79 8.73 2.10
C SER A 79 4.08 7.30 1.61
N GLY A 80 5.31 7.02 1.20
CA GLY A 80 5.74 5.70 0.73
C GLY A 80 5.62 4.63 1.82
N ILE A 81 5.97 4.96 3.05
CA ILE A 81 5.90 4.04 4.19
C ILE A 81 4.49 3.46 4.36
N PRO A 82 3.42 4.26 4.56
CA PRO A 82 2.07 3.70 4.70
C PRO A 82 1.56 3.00 3.44
N VAL A 83 2.00 3.38 2.25
CA VAL A 83 1.64 2.70 1.00
C VAL A 83 2.22 1.29 0.96
N VAL A 84 3.52 1.13 1.21
CA VAL A 84 4.18 -0.19 1.20
C VAL A 84 3.66 -1.07 2.32
N PHE A 85 3.64 -0.56 3.56
CA PHE A 85 3.15 -1.33 4.71
C PHE A 85 1.65 -1.64 4.62
N GLY A 86 0.84 -0.71 4.11
CA GLY A 86 -0.59 -0.93 3.89
C GLY A 86 -0.86 -2.05 2.88
N LEU A 87 -0.10 -2.11 1.78
CA LEU A 87 -0.19 -3.19 0.80
C LEU A 87 0.26 -4.53 1.39
N LEU A 88 1.40 -4.55 2.09
CA LEU A 88 1.91 -5.75 2.74
C LEU A 88 0.93 -6.27 3.80
N PHE A 89 0.36 -5.39 4.61
CA PHE A 89 -0.62 -5.75 5.61
C PHE A 89 -1.88 -6.37 4.98
N ASN A 90 -2.42 -5.73 3.95
CA ASN A 90 -3.62 -6.25 3.27
C ASN A 90 -3.38 -7.56 2.52
N LEU A 91 -2.19 -7.74 1.91
CA LEU A 91 -1.91 -8.92 1.10
C LEU A 91 -1.45 -10.13 1.94
N LEU A 92 -0.64 -9.91 2.98
CA LEU A 92 0.02 -10.98 3.73
C LEU A 92 -0.63 -11.22 5.10
N ILE A 93 -0.86 -10.17 5.86
CA ILE A 93 -1.25 -10.28 7.27
C ILE A 93 -2.75 -10.50 7.42
N SER A 94 -3.57 -9.78 6.65
CA SER A 94 -5.04 -9.89 6.73
C SER A 94 -5.55 -11.33 6.52
N PRO A 95 -5.13 -12.08 5.48
CA PRO A 95 -5.60 -13.46 5.30
C PRO A 95 -5.07 -14.43 6.37
N LEU A 96 -3.87 -14.17 6.93
CA LEU A 96 -3.32 -14.98 8.01
C LEU A 96 -4.09 -14.79 9.32
N LEU A 97 -4.46 -13.55 9.63
CA LEU A 97 -5.27 -13.24 10.80
C LEU A 97 -6.69 -13.82 10.69
N GLU A 98 -7.33 -13.72 9.53
CA GLU A 98 -8.65 -14.33 9.33
C GLU A 98 -8.63 -15.85 9.54
N LYS A 99 -7.57 -16.52 9.12
CA LYS A 99 -7.43 -17.97 9.29
C LYS A 99 -7.24 -18.38 10.75
N ASN A 100 -6.55 -17.56 11.54
CA ASN A 100 -6.21 -17.87 12.94
C ASN A 100 -7.26 -17.36 13.94
N ILE A 101 -8.03 -16.29 13.59
CA ILE A 101 -9.01 -15.67 14.48
C ILE A 101 -10.40 -16.29 14.34
N ARG A 102 -10.66 -17.09 13.29
CA ARG A 102 -11.90 -17.88 13.26
C ARG A 102 -11.78 -18.98 14.31
N PRO A 103 -12.35 -18.81 15.52
CA PRO A 103 -12.53 -19.95 16.37
C PRO A 103 -13.38 -20.93 15.55
N SER A 104 -12.92 -22.15 15.41
CA SER A 104 -13.72 -23.24 14.90
C SER A 104 -14.85 -23.46 15.89
N MET A 105 -15.91 -22.65 15.80
CA MET A 105 -17.14 -23.00 16.46
C MET A 105 -17.56 -24.33 15.86
N PRO A 106 -17.71 -25.38 16.65
CA PRO A 106 -18.19 -26.65 16.12
C PRO A 106 -19.55 -26.39 15.48
N ALA A 107 -19.62 -26.59 14.16
CA ALA A 107 -20.81 -26.30 13.36
C ALA A 107 -22.00 -27.20 13.71
N LYS A 108 -21.80 -28.19 14.57
CA LYS A 108 -22.83 -29.08 15.10
C LYS A 108 -22.45 -29.52 16.51
N ILE A 109 -23.30 -29.24 17.46
CA ILE A 109 -23.30 -29.96 18.72
C ILE A 109 -23.81 -31.36 18.41
N SER A 110 -22.91 -32.33 18.39
CA SER A 110 -23.27 -33.75 18.22
C SER A 110 -23.84 -34.26 19.54
N GLY A 111 -25.14 -34.19 19.67
CA GLY A 111 -25.90 -34.64 20.83
C GLY A 111 -27.24 -33.93 20.89
N ASN A 112 -28.25 -34.61 21.42
CA ASN A 112 -29.55 -34.02 21.68
C ASN A 112 -29.48 -33.31 23.05
N PRO A 113 -29.24 -32.00 23.12
CA PRO A 113 -29.10 -31.28 24.40
C PRO A 113 -30.46 -31.12 25.02
N SER A 114 -30.81 -31.98 25.99
CA SER A 114 -32.08 -31.94 26.68
C SER A 114 -32.08 -31.03 27.93
N ASP A 115 -30.95 -30.59 28.42
CA ASP A 115 -30.88 -29.71 29.62
C ASP A 115 -29.72 -28.72 29.46
N HIS A 116 -29.93 -27.64 28.73
CA HIS A 116 -28.92 -26.57 28.62
C HIS A 116 -29.47 -25.24 29.14
N ILE A 117 -28.63 -24.53 29.86
CA ILE A 117 -28.89 -23.15 30.31
C ILE A 117 -28.15 -22.22 29.34
N ILE A 118 -28.87 -21.32 28.68
CA ILE A 118 -28.28 -20.25 27.86
C ILE A 118 -27.98 -19.07 28.79
N ILE A 119 -26.70 -18.78 28.97
CA ILE A 119 -26.26 -17.58 29.71
C ILE A 119 -25.99 -16.49 28.65
N CYS A 120 -26.87 -15.50 28.59
CA CYS A 120 -26.67 -14.26 27.83
C CYS A 120 -25.99 -13.23 28.73
N GLY A 121 -24.73 -12.90 28.42
CA GLY A 121 -23.96 -11.86 29.08
C GLY A 121 -23.59 -10.73 28.13
#